data_cdf873676a3dd0880b194684c6358056
#
_entry.id   cdf873676a3dd0880b194684c6358056
#
_cell.length_a   1.000
_cell.length_b   1.000
_cell.length_c   1.000
_cell.angle_alpha   90.00
_cell.angle_beta   90.00
_cell.angle_gamma   90.00
#
_symmetry.space_group_name_H-M   'P 1'
#
loop_
_entity.id
_entity.type
_entity.pdbx_description
1 polymer ?
#
loop_
_entity_poly.entity_id
_entity_poly.type
_entity_poly.pdbx_seq_one_letter_code
_entity_poly.pdbx_strand_id
1 'polypeptide(L)'
;MTLFDHFNLTVPDGQFVSIVGSNGSGKTSLLNILCGSIPLDGGDVLLDGKSIRKQKDYQRYAIMGRVYQNPSLGTSPNLTMLENLSLADNKGKPFGLGFGVNKKRIDFYRSELAALGLGLEDKLDVKMGALSGGQRQAVALLMATMTPLKFLILDEHTAALDP
;
A
#
# COMPACT_ATOMS: atom_id res chain seq x y z
N MET A 1 -16.87 23.54 1.15
CA MET A 1 -16.28 23.57 -0.19
C MET A 1 -16.46 22.19 -0.80
N THR A 2 -17.19 22.09 -1.90
CA THR A 2 -17.37 20.81 -2.61
C THR A 2 -16.10 20.52 -3.39
N LEU A 3 -15.47 19.36 -3.18
CA LEU A 3 -14.23 18.98 -3.86
C LEU A 3 -14.55 18.25 -5.19
N PHE A 4 -15.56 17.38 -5.18
CA PHE A 4 -16.06 16.68 -6.35
C PHE A 4 -17.58 16.89 -6.43
N ASP A 5 -18.06 17.27 -7.61
CA ASP A 5 -19.47 17.42 -7.91
C ASP A 5 -19.80 16.58 -9.15
N HIS A 6 -20.77 15.68 -9.02
CA HIS A 6 -21.17 14.73 -10.08
C HIS A 6 -20.00 13.98 -10.75
N PHE A 7 -18.90 13.72 -9.99
CA PHE A 7 -17.70 13.05 -10.50
C PHE A 7 -17.96 11.55 -10.64
N ASN A 8 -17.66 11.03 -11.83
CA ASN A 8 -17.72 9.61 -12.12
C ASN A 8 -16.38 9.14 -12.72
N LEU A 9 -15.86 8.03 -12.21
CA LEU A 9 -14.64 7.38 -12.71
C LEU A 9 -14.87 5.88 -12.73
N THR A 10 -14.57 5.25 -13.85
CA THR A 10 -14.57 3.80 -13.98
C THR A 10 -13.18 3.33 -14.37
N VAL A 11 -12.66 2.36 -13.64
CA VAL A 11 -11.39 1.69 -13.93
C VAL A 11 -11.71 0.24 -14.26
N PRO A 12 -11.62 -0.18 -15.53
CA PRO A 12 -11.81 -1.57 -15.94
C PRO A 12 -10.75 -2.48 -15.31
N ASP A 13 -11.09 -3.76 -15.13
CA ASP A 13 -10.16 -4.76 -14.62
C ASP A 13 -8.92 -4.89 -15.51
N GLY A 14 -7.75 -5.07 -14.86
CA GLY A 14 -6.46 -5.19 -15.55
C GLY A 14 -5.92 -3.89 -16.17
N GLN A 15 -6.57 -2.75 -15.98
CA GLN A 15 -6.09 -1.48 -16.51
C GLN A 15 -5.22 -0.70 -15.53
N PHE A 16 -4.21 -0.02 -16.09
CA PHE A 16 -3.45 1.01 -15.42
C PHE A 16 -4.03 2.39 -15.78
N VAL A 17 -4.40 3.16 -14.75
CA VAL A 17 -4.95 4.51 -14.90
C VAL A 17 -4.06 5.51 -14.18
N SER A 18 -3.63 6.56 -14.90
CA SER A 18 -2.88 7.67 -14.32
C SER A 18 -3.80 8.87 -14.10
N ILE A 19 -3.78 9.41 -12.88
CA ILE A 19 -4.52 10.61 -12.51
C ILE A 19 -3.54 11.79 -12.47
N VAL A 20 -3.68 12.69 -13.43
CA VAL A 20 -2.82 13.87 -13.59
C VAL A 20 -3.58 15.14 -13.21
N GLY A 21 -2.90 16.10 -12.59
CA GLY A 21 -3.47 17.38 -12.22
C GLY A 21 -2.52 18.20 -11.36
N SER A 22 -2.76 19.51 -11.26
CA SER A 22 -1.98 20.45 -10.45
C SER A 22 -2.03 20.10 -8.96
N ASN A 23 -1.12 20.69 -8.16
CA ASN A 23 -1.18 20.60 -6.71
C ASN A 23 -2.49 21.21 -6.20
N GLY A 24 -3.14 20.51 -5.26
CA GLY A 24 -4.45 20.94 -4.74
C GLY A 24 -5.66 20.52 -5.58
N SER A 25 -5.49 19.85 -6.75
CA SER A 25 -6.61 19.40 -7.59
C SER A 25 -7.44 18.25 -7.02
N GLY A 26 -7.11 17.74 -5.83
CA GLY A 26 -7.89 16.71 -5.15
C GLY A 26 -7.43 15.27 -5.41
N LYS A 27 -6.31 15.03 -6.09
CA LYS A 27 -5.79 13.67 -6.37
C LYS A 27 -5.69 12.81 -5.10
N THR A 28 -4.96 13.30 -4.11
CA THR A 28 -4.79 12.58 -2.83
C THR A 28 -6.12 12.41 -2.08
N SER A 29 -7.03 13.38 -2.20
CA SER A 29 -8.37 13.27 -1.60
C SER A 29 -9.18 12.15 -2.26
N LEU A 30 -9.13 12.03 -3.60
CA LEU A 30 -9.76 10.92 -4.32
C LEU A 30 -9.19 9.58 -3.87
N LEU A 31 -7.85 9.45 -3.78
CA LEU A 31 -7.21 8.22 -3.29
C LEU A 31 -7.61 7.90 -1.84
N ASN A 32 -7.72 8.91 -0.98
CA ASN A 32 -8.18 8.73 0.40
C ASN A 32 -9.64 8.28 0.49
N ILE A 33 -10.52 8.79 -0.39
CA ILE A 33 -11.91 8.33 -0.50
C ILE A 33 -11.96 6.85 -0.93
N LEU A 34 -11.18 6.45 -1.93
CA LEU A 34 -11.10 5.07 -2.37
C LEU A 34 -10.64 4.13 -1.24
N CYS A 35 -9.63 4.55 -0.47
CA CYS A 35 -9.14 3.80 0.68
C CYS A 35 -10.09 3.81 1.89
N GLY A 36 -11.08 4.72 1.92
CA GLY A 36 -12.01 4.87 3.05
C GLY A 36 -11.48 5.72 4.20
N SER A 37 -10.32 6.36 4.03
CA SER A 37 -9.75 7.29 5.03
C SER A 37 -10.52 8.61 5.09
N ILE A 38 -11.20 8.97 4.00
CA ILE A 38 -12.14 10.10 3.94
C ILE A 38 -13.52 9.54 3.57
N PRO A 39 -14.57 9.82 4.36
CA PRO A 39 -15.93 9.40 4.02
C PRO A 39 -16.47 10.18 2.83
N LEU A 40 -17.39 9.57 2.08
CA LEU A 40 -18.18 10.23 1.04
C LEU A 40 -19.39 10.92 1.65
N ASP A 41 -19.63 12.18 1.29
CA ASP A 41 -20.88 12.87 1.60
C ASP A 41 -22.04 12.31 0.76
N GLY A 42 -21.82 12.04 -0.52
CA GLY A 42 -22.77 11.47 -1.48
C GLY A 42 -22.14 10.48 -2.44
N GLY A 43 -22.94 9.82 -3.25
CA GLY A 43 -22.47 8.85 -4.23
C GLY A 43 -22.04 7.52 -3.62
N ASP A 44 -21.27 6.73 -4.38
CA ASP A 44 -20.82 5.40 -3.97
C ASP A 44 -19.43 5.07 -4.54
N VAL A 45 -18.77 4.08 -3.92
CA VAL A 45 -17.58 3.43 -4.47
C VAL A 45 -17.90 1.96 -4.67
N LEU A 46 -17.77 1.51 -5.92
CA LEU A 46 -18.05 0.13 -6.30
C LEU A 46 -16.72 -0.59 -6.58
N LEU A 47 -16.57 -1.80 -6.08
CA LEU A 47 -15.50 -2.73 -6.42
C LEU A 47 -16.13 -4.04 -6.90
N ASP A 48 -15.84 -4.45 -8.13
CA ASP A 48 -16.50 -5.61 -8.79
C ASP A 48 -18.04 -5.50 -8.73
N GLY A 49 -18.58 -4.30 -8.94
CA GLY A 49 -20.02 -4.01 -8.90
C GLY A 49 -20.66 -4.00 -7.51
N LYS A 50 -19.87 -4.20 -6.44
CA LYS A 50 -20.35 -4.20 -5.06
C LYS A 50 -19.94 -2.92 -4.33
N SER A 51 -20.89 -2.28 -3.64
CA SER A 51 -20.61 -1.10 -2.83
C SER A 51 -19.64 -1.43 -1.68
N ILE A 52 -18.57 -0.64 -1.61
CA ILE A 52 -17.64 -0.66 -0.48
C ILE A 52 -17.75 0.59 0.40
N ARG A 53 -18.76 1.45 0.14
CA ARG A 53 -18.94 2.73 0.84
C ARG A 53 -18.98 2.57 2.37
N LYS A 54 -19.66 1.54 2.87
CA LYS A 54 -19.81 1.26 4.31
C LYS A 54 -18.67 0.45 4.91
N GLN A 55 -17.74 -0.02 4.09
CA GLN A 55 -16.58 -0.77 4.60
C GLN A 55 -15.62 0.19 5.31
N LYS A 56 -15.13 -0.26 6.47
CA LYS A 56 -14.07 0.44 7.20
C LYS A 56 -12.75 0.35 6.43
N ASP A 57 -11.85 1.27 6.68
CA ASP A 57 -10.55 1.36 6.05
C ASP A 57 -9.76 0.04 6.08
N TYR A 58 -9.67 -0.63 7.24
CA TYR A 58 -8.97 -1.92 7.37
C TYR A 58 -9.58 -3.03 6.48
N GLN A 59 -10.89 -3.01 6.22
CA GLN A 59 -11.56 -3.96 5.33
C GLN A 59 -11.17 -3.68 3.87
N ARG A 60 -11.10 -2.40 3.48
CA ARG A 60 -10.63 -2.00 2.15
C ARG A 60 -9.15 -2.31 1.98
N TYR A 61 -8.31 -2.00 2.97
CA TYR A 61 -6.89 -2.33 2.93
C TYR A 61 -6.61 -3.84 2.87
N ALA A 62 -7.52 -4.70 3.30
CA ALA A 62 -7.37 -6.15 3.14
C ALA A 62 -7.31 -6.60 1.67
N ILE A 63 -7.95 -5.85 0.76
CA ILE A 63 -8.07 -6.17 -0.67
C ILE A 63 -7.43 -5.11 -1.58
N MET A 64 -6.93 -4.02 -1.02
CA MET A 64 -6.25 -2.93 -1.73
C MET A 64 -4.82 -2.79 -1.23
N GLY A 65 -3.88 -2.51 -2.14
CA GLY A 65 -2.54 -2.04 -1.82
C GLY A 65 -2.46 -0.53 -1.96
N ARG A 66 -1.68 0.13 -1.10
CA ARG A 66 -1.33 1.53 -1.27
C ARG A 66 0.14 1.76 -1.01
N VAL A 67 0.80 2.38 -1.97
CA VAL A 67 2.15 2.90 -1.84
C VAL A 67 2.05 4.40 -1.72
N TYR A 68 2.56 4.94 -0.62
CA TYR A 68 2.50 6.37 -0.33
C TYR A 68 3.70 7.10 -0.95
N GLN A 69 3.55 8.37 -1.28
CA GLN A 69 4.63 9.26 -1.68
C GLN A 69 5.77 9.27 -0.64
N ASN A 70 5.43 9.34 0.64
CA ASN A 70 6.38 9.15 1.73
C ASN A 70 6.33 7.70 2.20
N PRO A 71 7.38 6.89 1.96
CA PRO A 71 7.40 5.47 2.34
C PRO A 71 7.27 5.24 3.85
N SER A 72 7.56 6.23 4.69
CA SER A 72 7.39 6.12 6.14
C SER A 72 5.92 6.00 6.57
N LEU A 73 4.97 6.38 5.72
CA LEU A 73 3.54 6.21 6.00
C LEU A 73 3.06 4.77 5.77
N GLY A 74 3.77 4.01 4.93
CA GLY A 74 3.46 2.61 4.62
C GLY A 74 4.33 1.60 5.38
N THR A 75 5.27 2.07 6.21
CA THR A 75 6.24 1.22 6.93
C THR A 75 6.39 1.66 8.38
N SER A 76 6.89 0.76 9.22
CA SER A 76 7.23 1.06 10.62
C SER A 76 8.74 1.24 10.75
N PRO A 77 9.27 2.50 10.83
CA PRO A 77 10.72 2.76 10.77
C PRO A 77 11.51 2.13 11.91
N ASN A 78 10.88 1.97 13.07
CA ASN A 78 11.51 1.42 14.27
C ASN A 78 11.56 -0.11 14.32
N LEU A 79 10.77 -0.77 13.48
CA LEU A 79 10.76 -2.21 13.32
C LEU A 79 11.79 -2.65 12.28
N THR A 80 12.26 -3.89 12.41
CA THR A 80 13.12 -4.53 11.41
C THR A 80 12.35 -4.76 10.10
N MET A 81 13.08 -5.01 9.02
CA MET A 81 12.49 -5.36 7.74
C MET A 81 11.69 -6.67 7.84
N LEU A 82 12.20 -7.66 8.58
CA LEU A 82 11.50 -8.92 8.86
C LEU A 82 10.14 -8.69 9.54
N GLU A 83 10.10 -7.82 10.54
CA GLU A 83 8.86 -7.48 11.26
C GLU A 83 7.86 -6.76 10.34
N ASN A 84 8.33 -5.80 9.55
CA ASN A 84 7.51 -5.09 8.57
C ASN A 84 6.91 -6.04 7.52
N LEU A 85 7.73 -6.92 6.93
CA LEU A 85 7.26 -7.92 5.96
C LEU A 85 6.27 -8.90 6.59
N SER A 86 6.53 -9.34 7.82
CA SER A 86 5.61 -10.25 8.55
C SER A 86 4.26 -9.59 8.82
N LEU A 87 4.23 -8.30 9.16
CA LEU A 87 2.99 -7.54 9.32
C LEU A 87 2.23 -7.44 8.00
N ALA A 88 2.91 -7.15 6.90
CA ALA A 88 2.31 -7.05 5.57
C ALA A 88 1.73 -8.40 5.10
N ASP A 89 2.47 -9.49 5.29
CA ASP A 89 2.04 -10.86 4.93
C ASP A 89 0.83 -11.33 5.77
N ASN A 90 0.65 -10.77 6.95
CA ASN A 90 -0.50 -11.07 7.82
C ASN A 90 -1.72 -10.17 7.55
N LYS A 91 -1.65 -9.31 6.58
CA LYS A 91 -2.72 -8.41 6.17
C LYS A 91 -4.01 -9.18 5.83
N GLY A 92 -5.13 -8.73 6.39
CA GLY A 92 -6.44 -9.37 6.18
C GLY A 92 -6.65 -10.69 6.94
N LYS A 93 -5.65 -11.19 7.67
CA LYS A 93 -5.75 -12.38 8.50
C LYS A 93 -6.06 -12.01 9.95
N PRO A 94 -6.76 -12.86 10.72
CA PRO A 94 -6.98 -12.60 12.13
C PRO A 94 -5.65 -12.65 12.90
N PHE A 95 -5.43 -11.66 13.78
CA PHE A 95 -4.32 -11.68 14.71
C PHE A 95 -4.67 -12.56 15.91
N GLY A 96 -3.89 -13.62 16.13
CA GLY A 96 -3.95 -14.44 17.33
C GLY A 96 -2.96 -13.99 18.40
N LEU A 97 -2.82 -14.76 19.48
CA LEU A 97 -1.82 -14.56 20.55
C LEU A 97 -0.42 -15.10 20.17
N GLY A 98 -0.16 -15.38 18.92
CA GLY A 98 1.13 -15.87 18.42
C GLY A 98 2.16 -14.76 18.21
N PHE A 99 3.39 -15.19 17.91
CA PHE A 99 4.46 -14.27 17.55
C PHE A 99 4.12 -13.51 16.26
N GLY A 100 4.35 -12.19 16.24
CA GLY A 100 4.10 -11.34 15.06
C GLY A 100 5.00 -11.66 13.87
N VAL A 101 6.15 -12.33 14.09
CA VAL A 101 7.09 -12.73 13.04
C VAL A 101 6.84 -14.17 12.59
N ASN A 102 6.59 -14.35 11.31
CA ASN A 102 6.43 -15.67 10.70
C ASN A 102 7.78 -16.23 10.25
N LYS A 103 8.48 -16.93 11.17
CA LYS A 103 9.79 -17.54 10.88
C LYS A 103 9.77 -18.55 9.73
N LYS A 104 8.63 -19.21 9.46
CA LYS A 104 8.51 -20.18 8.35
C LYS A 104 8.52 -19.53 6.96
N ARG A 105 8.37 -18.21 6.89
CA ARG A 105 8.34 -17.46 5.64
C ARG A 105 9.61 -16.65 5.37
N ILE A 106 10.64 -16.82 6.19
CA ILE A 106 11.91 -16.05 6.04
C ILE A 106 12.52 -16.27 4.65
N ASP A 107 12.57 -17.51 4.18
CA ASP A 107 13.16 -17.82 2.87
C ASP A 107 12.32 -17.21 1.72
N PHE A 108 11.01 -17.18 1.86
CA PHE A 108 10.13 -16.45 0.94
C PHE A 108 10.45 -14.93 0.95
N TYR A 109 10.57 -14.32 2.12
CA TYR A 109 10.90 -12.89 2.19
C TYR A 109 12.27 -12.58 1.58
N ARG A 110 13.26 -13.46 1.79
CA ARG A 110 14.57 -13.34 1.16
C ARG A 110 14.48 -13.41 -0.36
N SER A 111 13.73 -14.35 -0.90
CA SER A 111 13.58 -14.48 -2.37
C SER A 111 12.90 -13.25 -2.98
N GLU A 112 11.87 -12.72 -2.33
CA GLU A 112 11.18 -11.50 -2.79
C GLU A 112 12.10 -10.25 -2.73
N LEU A 113 12.91 -10.14 -1.67
CA LEU A 113 13.89 -9.05 -1.54
C LEU A 113 15.02 -9.19 -2.56
N ALA A 114 15.51 -10.40 -2.82
CA ALA A 114 16.52 -10.66 -3.85
C ALA A 114 16.05 -10.27 -5.25
N ALA A 115 14.76 -10.49 -5.54
CA ALA A 115 14.15 -10.08 -6.82
C ALA A 115 14.17 -8.56 -7.04
N LEU A 116 14.26 -7.75 -5.99
CA LEU A 116 14.40 -6.30 -6.10
C LEU A 116 15.81 -5.86 -6.60
N GLY A 117 16.83 -6.72 -6.50
CA GLY A 117 18.20 -6.43 -6.93
C GLY A 117 18.92 -5.35 -6.11
N LEU A 118 18.49 -5.10 -4.85
CA LEU A 118 18.99 -4.01 -4.00
C LEU A 118 19.93 -4.50 -2.87
N GLY A 119 20.28 -5.80 -2.82
CA GLY A 119 21.11 -6.41 -1.78
C GLY A 119 20.46 -6.34 -0.37
N LEU A 120 19.14 -6.54 -0.31
CA LEU A 120 18.36 -6.45 0.92
C LEU A 120 18.03 -7.83 1.54
N GLU A 121 18.24 -8.91 0.81
CA GLU A 121 17.91 -10.28 1.19
C GLU A 121 18.61 -10.75 2.47
N ASP A 122 19.82 -10.23 2.72
CA ASP A 122 20.61 -10.55 3.92
C ASP A 122 20.43 -9.52 5.05
N LYS A 123 19.55 -8.53 4.88
CA LYS A 123 19.35 -7.40 5.81
C LYS A 123 18.03 -7.45 6.57
N LEU A 124 17.44 -8.61 6.72
CA LEU A 124 16.13 -8.77 7.37
C LEU A 124 16.06 -8.19 8.79
N ASP A 125 17.19 -8.21 9.54
CA ASP A 125 17.27 -7.68 10.90
C ASP A 125 17.57 -6.17 10.96
N VAL A 126 17.78 -5.53 9.81
CA VAL A 126 18.00 -4.08 9.74
C VAL A 126 16.68 -3.35 9.91
N LYS A 127 16.67 -2.27 10.70
CA LYS A 127 15.50 -1.41 10.87
C LYS A 127 15.14 -0.71 9.57
N MET A 128 13.85 -0.65 9.26
CA MET A 128 13.35 0.07 8.07
C MET A 128 13.83 1.52 8.01
N GLY A 129 13.95 2.19 9.16
CA GLY A 129 14.43 3.56 9.23
C GLY A 129 15.89 3.76 8.81
N ALA A 130 16.72 2.70 8.84
CA ALA A 130 18.12 2.73 8.42
C ALA A 130 18.32 2.53 6.91
N LEU A 131 17.28 2.17 6.17
CA LEU A 131 17.34 2.02 4.71
C LEU A 131 17.37 3.38 4.02
N SER A 132 17.99 3.44 2.84
CA SER A 132 17.88 4.61 1.98
C SER A 132 16.43 4.86 1.53
N GLY A 133 16.13 6.06 1.03
CA GLY A 133 14.78 6.40 0.55
C GLY A 133 14.29 5.43 -0.52
N GLY A 134 15.11 5.16 -1.54
CA GLY A 134 14.78 4.23 -2.62
C GLY A 134 14.63 2.79 -2.15
N GLN A 135 15.52 2.30 -1.28
CA GLN A 135 15.39 0.97 -0.68
C GLN A 135 14.09 0.83 0.11
N ARG A 136 13.75 1.82 0.93
CA ARG A 136 12.51 1.82 1.71
C ARG A 136 11.28 1.85 0.81
N GLN A 137 11.33 2.62 -0.28
CA GLN A 137 10.25 2.68 -1.26
C GLN A 137 10.04 1.33 -1.95
N ALA A 138 11.12 0.65 -2.36
CA ALA A 138 11.04 -0.67 -2.98
C ALA A 138 10.45 -1.71 -2.02
N VAL A 139 10.88 -1.71 -0.74
CA VAL A 139 10.30 -2.60 0.27
C VAL A 139 8.83 -2.26 0.56
N ALA A 140 8.46 -0.97 0.59
CA ALA A 140 7.07 -0.55 0.75
C ALA A 140 6.18 -1.04 -0.40
N LEU A 141 6.68 -1.00 -1.65
CA LEU A 141 5.99 -1.55 -2.81
C LEU A 141 5.83 -3.07 -2.68
N LEU A 142 6.90 -3.79 -2.33
CA LEU A 142 6.84 -5.23 -2.06
C LEU A 142 5.79 -5.55 -0.99
N MET A 143 5.81 -4.86 0.16
CA MET A 143 4.83 -5.03 1.23
C MET A 143 3.38 -4.80 0.76
N ALA A 144 3.17 -3.80 -0.09
CA ALA A 144 1.85 -3.49 -0.63
C ALA A 144 1.31 -4.60 -1.53
N THR A 145 2.19 -5.36 -2.22
CA THR A 145 1.85 -6.38 -3.22
C THR A 145 1.99 -7.83 -2.74
N MET A 146 2.50 -8.07 -1.53
CA MET A 146 2.72 -9.42 -0.98
C MET A 146 1.46 -10.28 -0.83
N THR A 147 0.30 -9.66 -0.73
CA THR A 147 -0.99 -10.36 -0.61
C THR A 147 -1.82 -10.14 -1.87
N PRO A 148 -2.71 -11.07 -2.24
CA PRO A 148 -3.58 -10.89 -3.39
C PRO A 148 -4.38 -9.58 -3.29
N LEU A 149 -4.30 -8.76 -4.32
CA LEU A 149 -4.96 -7.45 -4.39
C LEU A 149 -6.01 -7.43 -5.48
N LYS A 150 -7.09 -6.69 -5.23
CA LYS A 150 -8.06 -6.28 -6.24
C LYS A 150 -7.66 -4.96 -6.92
N PHE A 151 -6.97 -4.09 -6.16
CA PHE A 151 -6.62 -2.76 -6.60
C PHE A 151 -5.33 -2.27 -5.95
N LEU A 152 -4.43 -1.67 -6.72
CA LEU A 152 -3.20 -1.07 -6.25
C LEU A 152 -3.21 0.44 -6.52
N ILE A 153 -2.98 1.23 -5.48
CA ILE A 153 -2.85 2.69 -5.54
C ILE A 153 -1.39 3.06 -5.39
N LEU A 154 -0.86 3.80 -6.36
CA LEU A 154 0.49 4.34 -6.36
C LEU A 154 0.40 5.87 -6.28
N ASP A 155 0.77 6.45 -5.13
CA ASP A 155 0.69 7.88 -4.86
C ASP A 155 2.09 8.51 -5.04
N GLU A 156 2.37 9.07 -6.23
CA GLU A 156 3.66 9.71 -6.61
C GLU A 156 4.92 8.88 -6.25
N HIS A 157 4.83 7.57 -6.38
CA HIS A 157 5.85 6.62 -5.92
C HIS A 157 7.22 6.76 -6.61
N THR A 158 7.29 7.45 -7.74
CA THR A 158 8.53 7.61 -8.51
C THR A 158 9.37 8.80 -8.05
N ALA A 159 8.86 9.69 -7.20
CA ALA A 159 9.58 10.87 -6.75
C ALA A 159 10.82 10.57 -5.88
N ALA A 160 10.96 9.35 -5.37
CA ALA A 160 12.08 8.89 -4.56
C ALA A 160 13.04 7.94 -5.29
N LEU A 161 12.76 7.60 -6.54
CA LEU A 161 13.62 6.77 -7.38
C LEU A 161 14.41 7.73 -8.29
N ASP A 162 15.62 8.10 -7.88
CA ASP A 162 16.58 8.74 -8.77
C ASP A 162 16.90 7.79 -9.95
N PRO A 163 17.04 8.31 -11.17
CA PRO A 163 17.38 7.52 -12.34
C PRO A 163 18.79 6.94 -12.25
#